data_fbb8a5f5867b7afae185da29d0d18255
#
_entry.id   fbb8a5f5867b7afae185da29d0d18255
#
_cell.length_a   1.000
_cell.length_b   1.000
_cell.length_c   1.000
_cell.angle_alpha   90.00
_cell.angle_beta   90.00
_cell.angle_gamma   90.00
#
_symmetry.space_group_name_H-M   'P 1'
#
loop_
_entity.id
_entity.type
_entity.pdbx_description
1 polymer ?
#
loop_
_entity_poly.entity_id
_entity_poly.type
_entity_poly.pdbx_seq_one_letter_code
_entity_poly.pdbx_strand_id
1 'polypeptide(L)'
;MSEIESDRLKSDVDELVPDMVALRRDLHEHPELAFEEVRTSGIVAQRLRTLGLEVQTGVAKTGVVGLLRGSASRPGAKTIALRADMDALPIHELNEIDYRSTVDGKMHACGHDGHTSILLAVADILSKRRAELTGNVKFVFQPAEETIGGAEPMVKEGAMQGVDGIIGLHLISNYALGRVGVRAGTVFASADKFILRVKGKGGHAAMPHGAVDPIVVAAYIITTLQTLISRETSPFSPAVITIGTIQAGTAFNIIPEIVEMQGTMRAFTAEHRELLVRRITEVANGIASAMGASCDVRIFDGCPPCTNDVTMTEIVHRAAVSSVGEKYVDGSEEVMTTGSDDMAYFLNTVPGCYFIVGAHNEEKGAKYPHHHPRFSVDEDAMPIGVEVLTRAAIEFLK
;
A
#
# COMPACT_ATOMS: atom_id res chain seq x y z
N MET A 1 -19.33 16.69 -14.61
CA MET A 1 -20.40 15.89 -15.30
C MET A 1 -21.73 16.61 -15.08
N SER A 2 -22.65 16.55 -16.06
CA SER A 2 -24.02 16.99 -15.85
C SER A 2 -24.78 16.03 -14.93
N GLU A 3 -25.92 16.45 -14.37
CA GLU A 3 -26.76 15.61 -13.50
C GLU A 3 -27.19 14.32 -14.21
N ILE A 4 -27.62 14.42 -15.47
CA ILE A 4 -28.03 13.27 -16.32
C ILE A 4 -26.86 12.29 -16.53
N GLU A 5 -25.63 12.77 -16.74
CA GLU A 5 -24.44 11.93 -16.87
C GLU A 5 -24.08 11.27 -15.54
N SER A 6 -24.34 11.94 -14.41
CA SER A 6 -24.16 11.42 -13.07
C SER A 6 -25.11 10.25 -12.78
N ASP A 7 -26.40 10.41 -13.06
CA ASP A 7 -27.42 9.38 -12.85
C ASP A 7 -27.17 8.15 -13.75
N ARG A 8 -26.75 8.39 -15.00
CA ARG A 8 -26.37 7.30 -15.91
C ARG A 8 -25.16 6.51 -15.38
N LEU A 9 -24.13 7.19 -14.85
CA LEU A 9 -22.98 6.50 -14.27
C LEU A 9 -23.40 5.63 -13.09
N LYS A 10 -24.25 6.16 -12.21
CA LYS A 10 -24.74 5.40 -11.06
C LYS A 10 -25.50 4.14 -11.50
N SER A 11 -26.37 4.26 -12.49
CA SER A 11 -27.09 3.10 -13.07
C SER A 11 -26.10 2.07 -13.67
N ASP A 12 -25.09 2.51 -14.42
CA ASP A 12 -24.07 1.63 -15.00
C ASP A 12 -23.28 0.89 -13.90
N VAL A 13 -22.99 1.55 -12.76
CA VAL A 13 -22.33 0.94 -11.60
C VAL A 13 -23.25 -0.08 -10.94
N ASP A 14 -24.52 0.27 -10.67
CA ASP A 14 -25.49 -0.60 -10.01
C ASP A 14 -25.70 -1.91 -10.80
N GLU A 15 -25.70 -1.85 -12.14
CA GLU A 15 -25.79 -3.03 -13.02
C GLU A 15 -24.58 -3.98 -12.88
N LEU A 16 -23.39 -3.45 -12.55
CA LEU A 16 -22.17 -4.25 -12.41
C LEU A 16 -21.95 -4.82 -11.00
N VAL A 17 -22.68 -4.34 -9.98
CA VAL A 17 -22.51 -4.80 -8.59
C VAL A 17 -22.55 -6.31 -8.45
N PRO A 18 -23.54 -7.07 -9.04
CA PRO A 18 -23.58 -8.51 -8.88
C PRO A 18 -22.35 -9.23 -9.45
N ASP A 19 -21.86 -8.84 -10.64
CA ASP A 19 -20.65 -9.42 -11.24
C ASP A 19 -19.39 -9.05 -10.48
N MET A 20 -19.30 -7.80 -10.03
CA MET A 20 -18.17 -7.30 -9.24
C MET A 20 -18.04 -8.03 -7.90
N VAL A 21 -19.17 -8.23 -7.18
CA VAL A 21 -19.20 -8.97 -5.91
C VAL A 21 -18.87 -10.44 -6.14
N ALA A 22 -19.44 -11.06 -7.20
CA ALA A 22 -19.15 -12.45 -7.55
C ALA A 22 -17.65 -12.65 -7.86
N LEU A 23 -17.06 -11.74 -8.61
CA LEU A 23 -15.63 -11.78 -8.91
C LEU A 23 -14.77 -11.60 -7.65
N ARG A 24 -15.09 -10.63 -6.80
CA ARG A 24 -14.39 -10.40 -5.52
C ARG A 24 -14.39 -11.67 -4.67
N ARG A 25 -15.53 -12.34 -4.54
CA ARG A 25 -15.66 -13.57 -3.76
C ARG A 25 -14.91 -14.74 -4.38
N ASP A 26 -14.91 -14.86 -5.70
CA ASP A 26 -14.13 -15.88 -6.42
C ASP A 26 -12.62 -15.68 -6.23
N LEU A 27 -12.12 -14.43 -6.25
CA LEU A 27 -10.73 -14.12 -5.93
C LEU A 27 -10.40 -14.42 -4.47
N HIS A 28 -11.32 -14.11 -3.55
CA HIS A 28 -11.17 -14.37 -2.12
C HIS A 28 -11.08 -15.87 -1.80
N GLU A 29 -11.86 -16.70 -2.49
CA GLU A 29 -11.80 -18.15 -2.36
C GLU A 29 -10.48 -18.76 -2.86
N HIS A 30 -9.78 -18.07 -3.77
CA HIS A 30 -8.60 -18.58 -4.45
C HIS A 30 -7.40 -17.60 -4.32
N PRO A 31 -6.97 -17.29 -3.10
CA PRO A 31 -5.91 -16.32 -2.87
C PRO A 31 -4.54 -16.83 -3.33
N GLU A 32 -3.80 -15.95 -3.99
CA GLU A 32 -2.44 -16.22 -4.47
C GLU A 32 -1.47 -15.23 -3.81
N LEU A 33 -0.31 -15.72 -3.37
CA LEU A 33 0.69 -14.88 -2.71
C LEU A 33 1.49 -14.04 -3.72
N ALA A 34 2.25 -13.10 -3.18
CA ALA A 34 3.14 -12.22 -3.93
C ALA A 34 3.96 -12.96 -5.00
N PHE A 35 3.86 -12.51 -6.26
CA PHE A 35 4.46 -13.12 -7.44
C PHE A 35 3.99 -14.54 -7.80
N GLU A 36 2.92 -15.02 -7.18
CA GLU A 36 2.24 -16.28 -7.49
C GLU A 36 0.83 -16.06 -8.08
N GLU A 37 0.41 -14.81 -8.35
CA GLU A 37 -0.93 -14.38 -8.78
C GLU A 37 -1.22 -14.78 -10.24
N VAL A 38 -0.99 -16.04 -10.59
CA VAL A 38 -1.11 -16.54 -11.98
C VAL A 38 -2.57 -16.63 -12.41
N ARG A 39 -3.44 -17.14 -11.55
CA ARG A 39 -4.88 -17.25 -11.80
C ARG A 39 -5.53 -15.88 -11.88
N THR A 40 -5.27 -15.03 -10.88
CA THR A 40 -5.78 -13.66 -10.79
C THR A 40 -5.36 -12.85 -12.00
N SER A 41 -4.08 -12.87 -12.35
CA SER A 41 -3.52 -12.24 -13.56
C SER A 41 -4.19 -12.74 -14.85
N GLY A 42 -4.45 -14.04 -14.94
CA GLY A 42 -5.14 -14.66 -16.07
C GLY A 42 -6.58 -14.15 -16.23
N ILE A 43 -7.34 -14.06 -15.13
CA ILE A 43 -8.71 -13.52 -15.10
C ILE A 43 -8.71 -12.06 -15.54
N VAL A 44 -7.84 -11.23 -14.95
CA VAL A 44 -7.68 -9.82 -15.28
C VAL A 44 -7.38 -9.64 -16.76
N ALA A 45 -6.36 -10.33 -17.27
CA ALA A 45 -5.96 -10.22 -18.67
C ALA A 45 -7.08 -10.64 -19.63
N GLN A 46 -7.82 -11.70 -19.31
CA GLN A 46 -8.95 -12.18 -20.12
C GLN A 46 -10.07 -11.13 -20.14
N ARG A 47 -10.49 -10.60 -18.98
CA ARG A 47 -11.55 -9.59 -18.90
C ARG A 47 -11.18 -8.34 -19.69
N LEU A 48 -9.96 -7.80 -19.54
CA LEU A 48 -9.50 -6.63 -20.27
C LEU A 48 -9.47 -6.86 -21.81
N ARG A 49 -9.03 -8.05 -22.25
CA ARG A 49 -9.08 -8.41 -23.68
C ARG A 49 -10.50 -8.47 -24.21
N THR A 50 -11.44 -9.02 -23.44
CA THR A 50 -12.87 -9.09 -23.81
C THR A 50 -13.47 -7.70 -23.98
N LEU A 51 -13.03 -6.72 -23.18
CA LEU A 51 -13.40 -5.32 -23.28
C LEU A 51 -12.68 -4.57 -24.44
N GLY A 52 -11.82 -5.26 -25.19
CA GLY A 52 -11.10 -4.71 -26.33
C GLY A 52 -9.96 -3.76 -26.00
N LEU A 53 -9.31 -3.95 -24.83
CA LEU A 53 -8.09 -3.23 -24.45
C LEU A 53 -6.84 -3.88 -25.07
N GLU A 54 -5.80 -3.09 -25.26
CA GLU A 54 -4.45 -3.59 -25.51
C GLU A 54 -3.87 -4.10 -24.19
N VAL A 55 -3.51 -5.38 -24.08
CA VAL A 55 -3.14 -6.01 -22.82
C VAL A 55 -1.72 -6.57 -22.86
N GLN A 56 -0.88 -6.12 -21.94
CA GLN A 56 0.42 -6.68 -21.63
C GLN A 56 0.36 -7.46 -20.32
N THR A 57 0.85 -8.69 -20.33
CA THR A 57 0.95 -9.58 -19.15
C THR A 57 2.40 -9.86 -18.80
N GLY A 58 2.64 -10.32 -17.58
CA GLY A 58 3.98 -10.69 -17.13
C GLY A 58 4.86 -9.48 -16.75
N VAL A 59 4.27 -8.29 -16.57
CA VAL A 59 4.97 -7.11 -16.07
C VAL A 59 5.26 -7.35 -14.58
N ALA A 60 6.51 -7.24 -14.15
CA ALA A 60 6.93 -7.66 -12.81
C ALA A 60 6.43 -9.10 -12.48
N LYS A 61 6.64 -10.05 -13.37
CA LYS A 61 6.24 -11.47 -13.33
C LYS A 61 4.75 -11.73 -13.57
N THR A 62 3.85 -11.31 -12.68
CA THR A 62 2.41 -11.63 -12.72
C THR A 62 1.53 -10.41 -12.95
N GLY A 63 2.09 -9.20 -12.99
CA GLY A 63 1.34 -7.98 -13.24
C GLY A 63 0.75 -7.89 -14.65
N VAL A 64 -0.36 -7.15 -14.77
CA VAL A 64 -1.09 -6.93 -16.00
C VAL A 64 -1.29 -5.43 -16.23
N VAL A 65 -1.02 -4.98 -17.46
CA VAL A 65 -1.29 -3.61 -17.89
C VAL A 65 -2.25 -3.62 -19.08
N GLY A 66 -3.37 -2.93 -18.94
CA GLY A 66 -4.35 -2.74 -20.01
C GLY A 66 -4.38 -1.29 -20.50
N LEU A 67 -4.40 -1.05 -21.80
CA LEU A 67 -4.54 0.28 -22.37
C LEU A 67 -5.84 0.42 -23.13
N LEU A 68 -6.71 1.32 -22.66
CA LEU A 68 -7.91 1.76 -23.34
C LEU A 68 -7.63 3.08 -24.05
N ARG A 69 -7.67 3.09 -25.39
CA ARG A 69 -7.55 4.32 -26.17
C ARG A 69 -8.92 4.95 -26.33
N GLY A 70 -9.07 6.20 -25.94
CA GLY A 70 -10.30 6.94 -26.18
C GLY A 70 -10.48 7.24 -27.70
N SER A 71 -11.70 7.10 -28.20
CA SER A 71 -11.98 7.35 -29.62
C SER A 71 -11.98 8.85 -29.98
N ALA A 72 -12.20 9.74 -29.00
CA ALA A 72 -12.07 11.19 -29.16
C ALA A 72 -10.64 11.69 -28.88
N SER A 73 -9.69 10.80 -28.62
CA SER A 73 -8.30 11.10 -28.34
C SER A 73 -7.61 11.72 -29.56
N ARG A 74 -6.77 12.74 -29.34
CA ARG A 74 -5.98 13.45 -30.38
C ARG A 74 -4.47 13.15 -30.14
N PRO A 75 -3.60 13.40 -31.12
CA PRO A 75 -2.15 13.35 -30.90
C PRO A 75 -1.76 14.23 -29.71
N GLY A 76 -1.03 13.66 -28.75
CA GLY A 76 -0.64 14.35 -27.50
C GLY A 76 -1.74 14.36 -26.42
N ALA A 77 -2.81 13.56 -26.60
CA ALA A 77 -3.83 13.40 -25.56
C ALA A 77 -3.27 12.75 -24.30
N LYS A 78 -3.74 13.21 -23.13
CA LYS A 78 -3.34 12.71 -21.80
C LYS A 78 -3.66 11.23 -21.63
N THR A 79 -2.86 10.58 -20.80
CA THR A 79 -3.12 9.22 -20.33
C THR A 79 -3.16 9.20 -18.80
N ILE A 80 -4.29 8.78 -18.24
CA ILE A 80 -4.41 8.49 -16.80
C ILE A 80 -4.17 7.01 -16.54
N ALA A 81 -3.38 6.70 -15.50
CA ALA A 81 -3.30 5.34 -14.97
C ALA A 81 -4.24 5.16 -13.79
N LEU A 82 -4.84 3.97 -13.69
CA LEU A 82 -5.62 3.52 -12.55
C LEU A 82 -4.99 2.23 -12.02
N ARG A 83 -4.75 2.13 -10.70
CA ARG A 83 -4.01 1.01 -10.08
C ARG A 83 -4.89 0.20 -9.14
N ALA A 84 -4.74 -1.10 -9.20
CA ALA A 84 -5.14 -2.04 -8.14
C ALA A 84 -4.01 -3.06 -7.92
N ASP A 85 -3.85 -3.49 -6.69
CA ASP A 85 -3.03 -4.62 -6.28
C ASP A 85 -3.80 -5.95 -6.40
N MET A 86 -3.08 -7.10 -6.41
CA MET A 86 -3.69 -8.41 -6.67
C MET A 86 -3.33 -9.49 -5.66
N ASP A 87 -2.27 -9.33 -4.88
CA ASP A 87 -1.74 -10.39 -4.03
C ASP A 87 -2.50 -10.58 -2.72
N ALA A 88 -2.35 -11.75 -2.14
CA ALA A 88 -2.88 -12.16 -0.86
C ALA A 88 -1.75 -12.40 0.16
N LEU A 89 -2.15 -12.67 1.40
CA LEU A 89 -1.26 -12.85 2.55
C LEU A 89 -1.17 -14.30 3.02
N PRO A 90 -0.02 -14.71 3.60
CA PRO A 90 0.16 -16.04 4.20
C PRO A 90 -0.54 -16.13 5.57
N ILE A 91 -1.86 -16.02 5.57
CA ILE A 91 -2.72 -16.03 6.77
C ILE A 91 -3.76 -17.13 6.64
N HIS A 92 -3.92 -17.94 7.69
CA HIS A 92 -5.02 -18.92 7.78
C HIS A 92 -6.32 -18.20 8.14
N GLU A 93 -7.30 -18.23 7.25
CA GLU A 93 -8.57 -17.56 7.42
C GLU A 93 -9.45 -18.23 8.48
N LEU A 94 -10.04 -17.41 9.36
CA LEU A 94 -10.92 -17.83 10.45
C LEU A 94 -12.37 -17.31 10.27
N ASN A 95 -12.72 -16.77 9.11
CA ASN A 95 -14.09 -16.37 8.84
C ASN A 95 -14.99 -17.60 8.58
N GLU A 96 -16.26 -17.47 8.96
CA GLU A 96 -17.31 -18.47 8.69
C GLU A 96 -18.25 -17.91 7.62
N ILE A 97 -17.76 -17.78 6.38
CA ILE A 97 -18.46 -17.23 5.21
C ILE A 97 -18.42 -18.24 4.07
N ASP A 98 -19.38 -18.18 3.16
CA ASP A 98 -19.54 -19.15 2.07
C ASP A 98 -18.39 -19.08 1.04
N TYR A 99 -17.76 -17.91 0.91
CA TYR A 99 -16.64 -17.66 0.01
C TYR A 99 -15.28 -17.59 0.73
N ARG A 100 -15.15 -18.27 1.87
CA ARG A 100 -13.87 -18.38 2.58
C ARG A 100 -12.80 -19.00 1.70
N SER A 101 -11.54 -18.57 1.89
CA SER A 101 -10.38 -19.15 1.22
C SER A 101 -10.41 -20.70 1.23
N THR A 102 -10.28 -21.29 0.05
CA THR A 102 -10.12 -22.73 -0.13
C THR A 102 -8.66 -23.18 -0.09
N VAL A 103 -7.72 -22.24 0.02
CA VAL A 103 -6.27 -22.48 0.06
C VAL A 103 -5.77 -22.27 1.49
N ASP A 104 -5.45 -23.38 2.18
CA ASP A 104 -4.99 -23.34 3.56
C ASP A 104 -3.76 -22.44 3.72
N GLY A 105 -3.77 -21.60 4.76
CA GLY A 105 -2.69 -20.68 5.07
C GLY A 105 -2.56 -19.46 4.14
N LYS A 106 -3.53 -19.24 3.22
CA LYS A 106 -3.57 -18.04 2.38
C LYS A 106 -4.92 -17.34 2.49
N MET A 107 -4.93 -16.00 2.53
CA MET A 107 -6.14 -15.20 2.65
C MET A 107 -5.95 -13.82 2.04
N HIS A 108 -6.96 -13.28 1.33
CA HIS A 108 -7.04 -11.86 1.06
C HIS A 108 -7.42 -11.10 2.34
N ALA A 109 -6.43 -10.68 3.11
CA ALA A 109 -6.62 -9.99 4.38
C ALA A 109 -6.26 -8.49 4.32
N CYS A 110 -6.17 -7.93 3.10
CA CYS A 110 -5.94 -6.50 2.85
C CYS A 110 -6.95 -5.86 1.89
N GLY A 111 -7.81 -6.64 1.22
CA GLY A 111 -8.86 -6.12 0.34
C GLY A 111 -8.49 -6.04 -1.14
N HIS A 112 -7.35 -6.62 -1.56
CA HIS A 112 -6.86 -6.58 -2.94
C HIS A 112 -7.78 -7.32 -3.91
N ASP A 113 -8.52 -8.33 -3.46
CA ASP A 113 -9.65 -8.96 -4.18
C ASP A 113 -10.74 -7.93 -4.55
N GLY A 114 -11.06 -7.02 -3.61
CA GLY A 114 -11.97 -5.90 -3.83
C GLY A 114 -11.38 -4.85 -4.78
N HIS A 115 -10.11 -4.46 -4.59
CA HIS A 115 -9.43 -3.47 -5.45
C HIS A 115 -9.37 -3.93 -6.91
N THR A 116 -8.96 -5.19 -7.14
CA THR A 116 -8.95 -5.83 -8.47
C THR A 116 -10.33 -5.82 -9.11
N SER A 117 -11.37 -6.17 -8.36
CA SER A 117 -12.75 -6.22 -8.85
C SER A 117 -13.30 -4.84 -9.18
N ILE A 118 -13.02 -3.83 -8.34
CA ILE A 118 -13.36 -2.42 -8.57
C ILE A 118 -12.73 -1.94 -9.88
N LEU A 119 -11.42 -2.17 -10.06
CA LEU A 119 -10.70 -1.67 -11.22
C LEU A 119 -11.17 -2.34 -12.53
N LEU A 120 -11.56 -3.61 -12.50
CA LEU A 120 -12.18 -4.29 -13.65
C LEU A 120 -13.58 -3.74 -13.97
N ALA A 121 -14.38 -3.38 -12.96
CA ALA A 121 -15.67 -2.71 -13.18
C ALA A 121 -15.48 -1.31 -13.82
N VAL A 122 -14.47 -0.55 -13.35
CA VAL A 122 -14.10 0.73 -13.98
C VAL A 122 -13.69 0.54 -15.44
N ALA A 123 -12.93 -0.53 -15.75
CA ALA A 123 -12.52 -0.85 -17.12
C ALA A 123 -13.74 -1.18 -18.01
N ASP A 124 -14.73 -1.89 -17.50
CA ASP A 124 -15.98 -2.17 -18.22
C ASP A 124 -16.72 -0.87 -18.53
N ILE A 125 -16.99 -0.01 -17.54
CA ILE A 125 -17.70 1.26 -17.75
C ILE A 125 -16.97 2.16 -18.73
N LEU A 126 -15.66 2.36 -18.57
CA LEU A 126 -14.90 3.25 -19.43
C LEU A 126 -14.76 2.70 -20.87
N SER A 127 -14.72 1.38 -21.04
CA SER A 127 -14.72 0.77 -22.38
C SER A 127 -16.02 0.99 -23.13
N LYS A 128 -17.18 0.93 -22.47
CA LYS A 128 -18.50 1.28 -23.03
C LYS A 128 -18.60 2.77 -23.39
N ARG A 129 -17.86 3.62 -22.68
CA ARG A 129 -17.81 5.07 -22.88
C ARG A 129 -16.59 5.54 -23.69
N ARG A 130 -15.92 4.63 -24.40
CA ARG A 130 -14.70 4.92 -25.21
C ARG A 130 -14.86 6.11 -26.15
N ALA A 131 -16.05 6.31 -26.74
CA ALA A 131 -16.33 7.41 -27.63
C ALA A 131 -16.34 8.80 -26.95
N GLU A 132 -16.52 8.84 -25.66
CA GLU A 132 -16.58 10.07 -24.85
C GLU A 132 -15.19 10.46 -24.30
N LEU A 133 -14.21 9.53 -24.31
CA LEU A 133 -12.88 9.76 -23.76
C LEU A 133 -12.00 10.56 -24.71
N THR A 134 -11.55 11.73 -24.24
CA THR A 134 -10.65 12.62 -24.98
C THR A 134 -9.17 12.27 -24.84
N GLY A 135 -8.85 11.31 -23.98
CA GLY A 135 -7.53 10.76 -23.73
C GLY A 135 -7.56 9.25 -23.52
N ASN A 136 -6.50 8.69 -22.98
CA ASN A 136 -6.35 7.26 -22.78
C ASN A 136 -6.44 6.90 -21.30
N VAL A 137 -6.85 5.65 -21.01
CA VAL A 137 -6.83 5.10 -19.64
C VAL A 137 -5.95 3.86 -19.62
N LYS A 138 -4.96 3.84 -18.75
CA LYS A 138 -4.09 2.70 -18.50
C LYS A 138 -4.49 2.04 -17.17
N PHE A 139 -4.85 0.77 -17.21
CA PHE A 139 -5.19 -0.03 -16.05
C PHE A 139 -3.96 -0.82 -15.62
N VAL A 140 -3.52 -0.63 -14.38
CA VAL A 140 -2.32 -1.23 -13.81
C VAL A 140 -2.75 -2.18 -12.70
N PHE A 141 -2.68 -3.48 -12.96
CA PHE A 141 -2.94 -4.52 -11.97
C PHE A 141 -1.59 -5.02 -11.46
N GLN A 142 -1.29 -4.64 -10.24
CA GLN A 142 0.01 -4.79 -9.63
C GLN A 142 0.09 -6.07 -8.80
N PRO A 143 1.16 -6.89 -8.94
CA PRO A 143 1.46 -8.01 -8.06
C PRO A 143 2.22 -7.55 -6.81
N ALA A 144 2.28 -8.41 -5.79
CA ALA A 144 3.28 -8.39 -4.72
C ALA A 144 3.39 -7.06 -3.94
N GLU A 145 2.27 -6.40 -3.64
CA GLU A 145 2.23 -5.20 -2.81
C GLU A 145 2.72 -5.52 -1.39
N GLU A 146 2.23 -6.58 -0.78
CA GLU A 146 2.46 -6.98 0.61
C GLU A 146 3.92 -7.33 0.95
N THR A 147 4.73 -7.55 -0.07
CA THR A 147 6.17 -7.77 0.07
C THR A 147 7.01 -6.55 -0.31
N ILE A 148 6.34 -5.43 -0.65
CA ILE A 148 6.99 -4.21 -1.19
C ILE A 148 7.89 -4.58 -2.39
N GLY A 149 7.32 -5.31 -3.33
CA GLY A 149 8.12 -5.92 -4.39
C GLY A 149 7.59 -5.76 -5.81
N GLY A 150 6.33 -5.31 -5.99
CA GLY A 150 5.66 -5.30 -7.28
C GLY A 150 5.73 -3.98 -8.03
N ALA A 151 5.49 -2.86 -7.36
CA ALA A 151 5.37 -1.56 -8.01
C ALA A 151 6.69 -1.07 -8.64
N GLU A 152 7.81 -1.15 -7.92
CA GLU A 152 9.10 -0.69 -8.45
C GLU A 152 9.54 -1.45 -9.71
N PRO A 153 9.48 -2.79 -9.77
CA PRO A 153 9.70 -3.54 -11.02
C PRO A 153 8.75 -3.14 -12.14
N MET A 154 7.43 -2.96 -11.86
CA MET A 154 6.47 -2.50 -12.88
C MET A 154 6.88 -1.14 -13.48
N VAL A 155 7.32 -0.19 -12.64
CA VAL A 155 7.83 1.11 -13.10
C VAL A 155 9.07 0.92 -13.97
N LYS A 156 10.03 0.11 -13.55
CA LYS A 156 11.27 -0.18 -14.30
C LYS A 156 11.00 -0.88 -15.63
N GLU A 157 9.97 -1.71 -15.70
CA GLU A 157 9.54 -2.42 -16.92
C GLU A 157 8.62 -1.57 -17.81
N GLY A 158 8.40 -0.29 -17.46
CA GLY A 158 7.72 0.68 -18.32
C GLY A 158 6.21 0.77 -18.17
N ALA A 159 5.61 0.23 -17.10
CA ALA A 159 4.17 0.34 -16.83
C ALA A 159 3.70 1.81 -16.83
N MET A 160 4.55 2.75 -16.42
CA MET A 160 4.25 4.16 -16.36
C MET A 160 4.66 4.96 -17.62
N GLN A 161 5.15 4.30 -18.66
CA GLN A 161 5.56 5.00 -19.88
C GLN A 161 4.35 5.67 -20.57
N GLY A 162 4.46 6.99 -20.81
CA GLY A 162 3.42 7.79 -21.44
C GLY A 162 2.19 8.05 -20.57
N VAL A 163 2.32 7.91 -19.25
CA VAL A 163 1.29 8.25 -18.26
C VAL A 163 1.52 9.66 -17.76
N ASP A 164 0.46 10.47 -17.66
CA ASP A 164 0.50 11.86 -17.20
C ASP A 164 -0.02 12.03 -15.77
N GLY A 165 -0.71 11.02 -15.23
CA GLY A 165 -1.19 11.00 -13.85
C GLY A 165 -1.65 9.60 -13.45
N ILE A 166 -1.70 9.33 -12.15
CA ILE A 166 -2.15 8.05 -11.61
C ILE A 166 -3.12 8.22 -10.44
N ILE A 167 -4.11 7.32 -10.36
CA ILE A 167 -5.03 7.25 -9.22
C ILE A 167 -5.13 5.79 -8.76
N GLY A 168 -5.12 5.58 -7.45
CA GLY A 168 -5.41 4.31 -6.81
C GLY A 168 -6.33 4.51 -5.62
N LEU A 169 -6.93 3.44 -5.13
CA LEU A 169 -7.72 3.44 -3.90
C LEU A 169 -7.30 2.30 -2.97
N HIS A 170 -7.59 2.45 -1.68
CA HIS A 170 -7.55 1.37 -0.71
C HIS A 170 -8.88 1.27 0.04
N LEU A 171 -9.42 0.04 0.16
CA LEU A 171 -10.57 -0.27 1.01
C LEU A 171 -10.08 -0.38 2.46
N ILE A 172 -10.65 0.40 3.38
CA ILE A 172 -10.18 0.45 4.77
C ILE A 172 -11.24 -0.09 5.73
N SER A 173 -10.94 -1.23 6.38
CA SER A 173 -11.85 -1.94 7.28
C SER A 173 -12.09 -1.27 8.65
N ASN A 174 -11.31 -0.28 9.04
CA ASN A 174 -11.51 0.52 10.25
C ASN A 174 -11.98 1.95 9.95
N TYR A 175 -12.39 2.22 8.71
CA TYR A 175 -12.97 3.49 8.30
C TYR A 175 -14.43 3.27 7.88
N ALA A 176 -15.34 4.11 8.37
CA ALA A 176 -16.78 3.87 8.26
C ALA A 176 -17.25 3.76 6.81
N LEU A 177 -18.09 2.76 6.51
CA LEU A 177 -18.75 2.61 5.22
C LEU A 177 -19.43 3.91 4.77
N GLY A 178 -19.31 4.22 3.49
CA GLY A 178 -19.88 5.44 2.89
C GLY A 178 -18.98 6.67 3.01
N ARG A 179 -17.89 6.62 3.77
CA ARG A 179 -16.90 7.71 3.83
C ARG A 179 -15.76 7.48 2.83
N VAL A 180 -15.27 8.57 2.27
CA VAL A 180 -14.11 8.60 1.36
C VAL A 180 -13.06 9.55 1.92
N GLY A 181 -11.85 9.06 2.14
CA GLY A 181 -10.73 9.87 2.61
C GLY A 181 -9.85 10.33 1.44
N VAL A 182 -9.75 11.64 1.24
CA VAL A 182 -8.98 12.26 0.15
C VAL A 182 -8.19 13.43 0.71
N ARG A 183 -6.85 13.30 0.76
CA ARG A 183 -5.96 14.30 1.35
C ARG A 183 -4.74 14.55 0.46
N ALA A 184 -4.36 15.81 0.26
CA ALA A 184 -3.10 16.18 -0.36
C ALA A 184 -1.92 16.00 0.60
N GLY A 185 -0.74 15.73 0.04
CA GLY A 185 0.45 15.40 0.82
C GLY A 185 0.50 13.92 1.21
N THR A 186 1.32 13.58 2.18
CA THR A 186 1.58 12.17 2.54
C THR A 186 0.40 11.56 3.27
N VAL A 187 -0.04 10.39 2.80
CA VAL A 187 -1.16 9.60 3.36
C VAL A 187 -0.70 8.27 3.96
N PHE A 188 0.34 7.62 3.39
CA PHE A 188 0.97 6.41 3.94
C PHE A 188 2.46 6.70 4.21
N ALA A 189 2.97 6.21 5.35
CA ALA A 189 4.36 6.40 5.72
C ALA A 189 5.32 5.56 4.86
N SER A 190 6.60 5.93 4.88
CA SER A 190 7.68 5.05 4.40
C SER A 190 7.78 3.79 5.27
N ALA A 191 8.34 2.71 4.72
CA ALA A 191 8.67 1.52 5.48
C ALA A 191 10.08 1.07 5.15
N ASP A 192 10.94 1.05 6.16
CA ASP A 192 12.30 0.56 6.04
C ASP A 192 12.60 -0.44 7.15
N LYS A 193 13.46 -1.41 6.84
CA LYS A 193 13.99 -2.38 7.80
C LYS A 193 15.43 -2.03 8.12
N PHE A 194 15.85 -2.23 9.37
CA PHE A 194 17.26 -2.17 9.75
C PHE A 194 17.67 -3.36 10.62
N ILE A 195 18.96 -3.71 10.55
CA ILE A 195 19.60 -4.72 11.36
C ILE A 195 20.82 -4.07 12.03
N LEU A 196 20.90 -4.20 13.35
CA LEU A 196 22.00 -3.74 14.17
C LEU A 196 22.71 -4.96 14.77
N ARG A 197 23.97 -5.15 14.44
CA ARG A 197 24.78 -6.24 14.99
C ARG A 197 25.90 -5.69 15.85
N VAL A 198 25.66 -5.69 17.16
CA VAL A 198 26.61 -5.23 18.17
C VAL A 198 27.62 -6.33 18.45
N LYS A 199 28.91 -6.03 18.28
CA LYS A 199 30.02 -6.93 18.56
C LYS A 199 30.80 -6.42 19.76
N GLY A 200 30.82 -7.21 20.82
CA GLY A 200 31.61 -6.97 22.01
C GLY A 200 32.76 -7.96 22.14
N LYS A 201 33.06 -8.33 23.37
CA LYS A 201 34.05 -9.36 23.72
C LYS A 201 33.43 -10.28 24.78
N GLY A 202 33.19 -11.53 24.42
CA GLY A 202 32.62 -12.53 25.29
C GLY A 202 33.51 -12.85 26.49
N GLY A 203 32.89 -13.39 27.55
CA GLY A 203 33.63 -13.73 28.78
C GLY A 203 32.77 -14.37 29.87
N HIS A 204 33.41 -14.64 31.01
CA HIS A 204 32.73 -15.18 32.18
C HIS A 204 31.88 -14.07 32.83
N ALA A 205 30.59 -14.30 33.08
CA ALA A 205 29.70 -13.29 33.61
C ALA A 205 30.11 -12.73 35.00
N ALA A 206 30.84 -13.52 35.80
CA ALA A 206 31.38 -13.05 37.05
C ALA A 206 32.72 -12.26 36.94
N MET A 207 33.29 -12.16 35.73
CA MET A 207 34.51 -11.41 35.39
C MET A 207 34.32 -10.40 34.30
N PRO A 208 33.31 -9.49 34.37
CA PRO A 208 32.92 -8.59 33.27
C PRO A 208 34.02 -7.59 32.92
N HIS A 209 34.96 -7.29 33.81
CA HIS A 209 36.11 -6.39 33.56
C HIS A 209 37.09 -6.91 32.52
N GLY A 210 37.05 -8.20 32.19
CA GLY A 210 37.83 -8.81 31.11
C GLY A 210 37.09 -8.90 29.76
N ALA A 211 35.81 -8.49 29.71
CA ALA A 211 34.92 -8.58 28.59
C ALA A 211 34.45 -7.19 28.11
N VAL A 212 33.69 -7.17 27.02
CA VAL A 212 32.87 -6.02 26.58
C VAL A 212 31.48 -6.58 26.33
N ASP A 213 30.55 -6.29 27.20
CA ASP A 213 29.21 -6.89 27.17
C ASP A 213 28.31 -6.24 26.10
N PRO A 214 28.05 -6.92 24.97
CA PRO A 214 27.24 -6.34 23.90
C PRO A 214 25.75 -6.25 24.28
N ILE A 215 25.26 -6.97 25.29
CA ILE A 215 23.86 -6.86 25.75
C ILE A 215 23.67 -5.50 26.43
N VAL A 216 24.61 -5.07 27.27
CA VAL A 216 24.56 -3.76 27.91
C VAL A 216 24.65 -2.66 26.85
N VAL A 217 25.55 -2.78 25.87
CA VAL A 217 25.69 -1.83 24.76
C VAL A 217 24.38 -1.74 23.97
N ALA A 218 23.77 -2.87 23.62
CA ALA A 218 22.50 -2.93 22.90
C ALA A 218 21.36 -2.23 23.65
N ALA A 219 21.28 -2.40 24.98
CA ALA A 219 20.28 -1.72 25.80
C ALA A 219 20.40 -0.18 25.72
N TYR A 220 21.63 0.36 25.76
CA TYR A 220 21.87 1.79 25.57
C TYR A 220 21.52 2.25 24.14
N ILE A 221 21.83 1.46 23.13
CA ILE A 221 21.44 1.78 21.74
C ILE A 221 19.93 1.85 21.65
N ILE A 222 19.18 0.83 22.12
CA ILE A 222 17.71 0.80 22.07
C ILE A 222 17.10 2.04 22.71
N THR A 223 17.53 2.36 23.94
CA THR A 223 16.97 3.51 24.67
C THR A 223 17.31 4.85 24.00
N THR A 224 18.52 4.99 23.50
CA THR A 224 18.95 6.23 22.84
C THR A 224 18.27 6.42 21.47
N LEU A 225 18.03 5.37 20.70
CA LEU A 225 17.27 5.46 19.45
C LEU A 225 15.87 6.06 19.65
N GLN A 226 15.23 5.86 20.82
CA GLN A 226 13.95 6.50 21.11
C GLN A 226 14.05 8.04 21.20
N THR A 227 15.24 8.57 21.48
CA THR A 227 15.44 10.04 21.51
C THR A 227 15.40 10.66 20.13
N LEU A 228 15.64 9.90 19.05
CA LEU A 228 15.50 10.40 17.70
C LEU A 228 14.04 10.84 17.44
N ILE A 229 13.08 10.07 17.93
CA ILE A 229 11.65 10.41 17.80
C ILE A 229 11.29 11.52 18.79
N SER A 230 11.69 11.39 20.07
CA SER A 230 11.20 12.30 21.13
C SER A 230 11.96 13.62 21.20
N ARG A 231 13.16 13.76 20.60
CA ARG A 231 14.02 14.95 20.72
C ARG A 231 14.52 15.50 19.40
N GLU A 232 14.60 14.71 18.32
CA GLU A 232 15.15 15.16 17.04
C GLU A 232 14.07 15.24 15.95
N THR A 233 12.93 14.54 16.10
CA THR A 233 11.80 14.59 15.16
C THR A 233 10.83 15.70 15.59
N SER A 234 10.34 16.49 14.64
CA SER A 234 9.31 17.49 14.89
C SER A 234 8.01 16.83 15.35
N PRO A 235 7.34 17.33 16.40
CA PRO A 235 6.04 16.79 16.81
C PRO A 235 4.94 16.96 15.77
N PHE A 236 5.13 17.81 14.76
CA PHE A 236 4.23 18.00 13.62
C PHE A 236 4.55 17.10 12.43
N SER A 237 5.55 16.25 12.54
CA SER A 237 5.93 15.29 11.49
C SER A 237 6.17 13.92 12.10
N PRO A 238 5.14 13.08 12.19
CA PRO A 238 5.22 11.81 12.85
C PRO A 238 6.29 10.89 12.27
N ALA A 239 6.96 10.12 13.13
CA ALA A 239 7.89 9.08 12.73
C ALA A 239 7.88 7.96 13.77
N VAL A 240 8.31 6.76 13.36
CA VAL A 240 8.36 5.57 14.23
C VAL A 240 9.71 4.89 14.09
N ILE A 241 10.30 4.47 15.22
CA ILE A 241 11.42 3.53 15.28
C ILE A 241 11.02 2.42 16.25
N THR A 242 11.05 1.17 15.78
CA THR A 242 10.73 0.01 16.62
C THR A 242 11.80 -1.06 16.45
N ILE A 243 12.33 -1.57 17.56
CA ILE A 243 13.11 -2.81 17.59
C ILE A 243 12.12 -3.96 17.82
N GLY A 244 11.93 -4.79 16.82
CA GLY A 244 10.98 -5.91 16.86
C GLY A 244 11.58 -7.22 17.35
N THR A 245 12.90 -7.41 17.17
CA THR A 245 13.60 -8.61 17.66
C THR A 245 14.95 -8.28 18.27
N ILE A 246 15.35 -9.06 19.27
CA ILE A 246 16.68 -9.05 19.87
C ILE A 246 17.11 -10.50 20.13
N GLN A 247 18.32 -10.87 19.71
CA GLN A 247 18.87 -12.21 19.91
C GLN A 247 20.28 -12.08 20.50
N ALA A 248 20.52 -12.73 21.64
CA ALA A 248 21.78 -12.69 22.33
C ALA A 248 21.93 -13.86 23.31
N GLY A 249 23.16 -14.36 23.45
CA GLY A 249 23.57 -15.33 24.48
C GLY A 249 22.94 -16.72 24.36
N THR A 250 23.51 -17.67 25.09
CA THR A 250 23.05 -19.07 25.14
C THR A 250 22.98 -19.61 26.57
N ALA A 251 23.63 -18.94 27.54
CA ALA A 251 23.66 -19.34 28.95
C ALA A 251 23.73 -18.10 29.87
N PHE A 252 23.12 -18.19 31.05
CA PHE A 252 23.02 -17.07 31.99
C PHE A 252 24.36 -16.61 32.58
N ASN A 253 25.39 -17.43 32.53
CA ASN A 253 26.72 -17.19 33.14
C ASN A 253 27.81 -16.90 32.07
N ILE A 254 27.42 -16.64 30.83
CA ILE A 254 28.31 -16.31 29.71
C ILE A 254 27.91 -14.96 29.11
N ILE A 255 28.85 -14.03 29.07
CA ILE A 255 28.71 -12.80 28.25
C ILE A 255 28.92 -13.20 26.80
N PRO A 256 27.95 -12.96 25.91
CA PRO A 256 28.08 -13.31 24.51
C PRO A 256 29.04 -12.38 23.74
N GLU A 257 29.45 -12.75 22.54
CA GLU A 257 30.25 -11.89 21.68
C GLU A 257 29.39 -10.95 20.81
N ILE A 258 28.13 -11.32 20.56
CA ILE A 258 27.27 -10.66 19.60
C ILE A 258 25.86 -10.54 20.15
N VAL A 259 25.23 -9.37 19.87
CA VAL A 259 23.79 -9.14 19.92
C VAL A 259 23.34 -8.72 18.53
N GLU A 260 22.30 -9.35 18.01
CA GLU A 260 21.63 -8.93 16.79
C GLU A 260 20.24 -8.41 17.12
N MET A 261 19.91 -7.22 16.58
CA MET A 261 18.61 -6.58 16.71
C MET A 261 18.06 -6.29 15.30
N GLN A 262 16.77 -6.52 15.10
CA GLN A 262 16.08 -6.12 13.87
C GLN A 262 14.96 -5.18 14.21
N GLY A 263 14.82 -4.13 13.41
CA GLY A 263 13.83 -3.10 13.61
C GLY A 263 13.26 -2.56 12.32
N THR A 264 12.27 -1.69 12.48
CA THR A 264 11.65 -0.94 11.39
C THR A 264 11.60 0.53 11.73
N MET A 265 11.62 1.37 10.69
CA MET A 265 11.36 2.80 10.82
C MET A 265 10.29 3.23 9.83
N ARG A 266 9.54 4.31 10.20
CA ARG A 266 8.50 4.94 9.42
C ARG A 266 8.71 6.44 9.44
N ALA A 267 8.51 7.09 8.29
CA ALA A 267 8.55 8.55 8.17
C ALA A 267 7.51 9.02 7.13
N PHE A 268 6.98 10.23 7.32
CA PHE A 268 6.00 10.82 6.42
C PHE A 268 6.61 11.78 5.39
N THR A 269 7.93 12.04 5.47
CA THR A 269 8.65 12.81 4.46
C THR A 269 9.98 12.15 4.11
N ALA A 270 10.48 12.42 2.91
CA ALA A 270 11.77 11.91 2.46
C ALA A 270 12.92 12.45 3.36
N GLU A 271 12.85 13.72 3.75
CA GLU A 271 13.86 14.35 4.60
C GLU A 271 13.95 13.69 5.98
N HIS A 272 12.79 13.36 6.59
CA HIS A 272 12.76 12.63 7.87
C HIS A 272 13.25 11.20 7.71
N ARG A 273 12.91 10.52 6.62
CA ARG A 273 13.43 9.17 6.32
C ARG A 273 14.97 9.21 6.25
N GLU A 274 15.55 10.14 5.50
CA GLU A 274 17.00 10.33 5.39
C GLU A 274 17.64 10.69 6.75
N LEU A 275 16.99 11.55 7.53
CA LEU A 275 17.43 11.86 8.90
C LEU A 275 17.51 10.59 9.75
N LEU A 276 16.45 9.78 9.79
CA LEU A 276 16.42 8.54 10.58
C LEU A 276 17.49 7.55 10.15
N VAL A 277 17.67 7.31 8.84
CA VAL A 277 18.71 6.44 8.26
C VAL A 277 20.09 6.86 8.77
N ARG A 278 20.41 8.13 8.66
CA ARG A 278 21.69 8.67 9.11
C ARG A 278 21.84 8.57 10.62
N ARG A 279 20.85 9.01 11.39
CA ARG A 279 20.93 9.09 12.83
C ARG A 279 20.95 7.74 13.53
N ILE A 280 20.20 6.73 13.04
CA ILE A 280 20.28 5.35 13.54
C ILE A 280 21.73 4.86 13.45
N THR A 281 22.38 5.10 12.33
CA THR A 281 23.76 4.68 12.08
C THR A 281 24.75 5.41 13.02
N GLU A 282 24.61 6.73 13.15
CA GLU A 282 25.48 7.56 14.00
C GLU A 282 25.34 7.19 15.47
N VAL A 283 24.10 7.04 15.98
CA VAL A 283 23.81 6.70 17.36
C VAL A 283 24.34 5.29 17.71
N ALA A 284 24.02 4.30 16.87
CA ALA A 284 24.46 2.93 17.11
C ALA A 284 25.97 2.80 17.16
N ASN A 285 26.68 3.40 16.20
CA ASN A 285 28.13 3.40 16.15
C ASN A 285 28.76 4.21 17.29
N GLY A 286 28.19 5.40 17.60
CA GLY A 286 28.70 6.25 18.67
C GLY A 286 28.64 5.59 20.04
N ILE A 287 27.52 4.97 20.40
CA ILE A 287 27.36 4.23 21.67
C ILE A 287 28.26 3.02 21.71
N ALA A 288 28.28 2.20 20.64
CA ALA A 288 29.13 1.03 20.60
C ALA A 288 30.59 1.40 20.81
N SER A 289 31.10 2.41 20.11
CA SER A 289 32.47 2.91 20.22
C SER A 289 32.79 3.43 21.63
N ALA A 290 31.88 4.24 22.22
CA ALA A 290 32.07 4.80 23.57
C ALA A 290 32.18 3.72 24.65
N MET A 291 31.59 2.54 24.42
CA MET A 291 31.57 1.41 25.33
C MET A 291 32.59 0.31 24.97
N GLY A 292 33.50 0.58 23.99
CA GLY A 292 34.54 -0.37 23.58
C GLY A 292 34.06 -1.51 22.67
N ALA A 293 32.85 -1.40 22.13
CA ALA A 293 32.26 -2.33 21.17
C ALA A 293 32.28 -1.76 19.75
N SER A 294 31.75 -2.52 18.80
CA SER A 294 31.43 -2.06 17.46
C SER A 294 30.01 -2.45 17.06
N CYS A 295 29.41 -1.69 16.12
CA CYS A 295 28.10 -2.02 15.58
C CYS A 295 28.16 -2.07 14.06
N ASP A 296 27.71 -3.18 13.45
CA ASP A 296 27.43 -3.27 12.03
C ASP A 296 25.96 -2.88 11.81
N VAL A 297 25.73 -1.80 11.06
CA VAL A 297 24.39 -1.25 10.78
C VAL A 297 24.07 -1.53 9.33
N ARG A 298 22.97 -2.21 9.08
CA ARG A 298 22.43 -2.45 7.74
C ARG A 298 21.02 -1.92 7.68
N ILE A 299 20.79 -1.02 6.72
CA ILE A 299 19.48 -0.50 6.42
C ILE A 299 19.06 -1.03 5.05
N PHE A 300 17.86 -1.55 4.98
CA PHE A 300 17.27 -2.08 3.75
C PHE A 300 16.22 -1.07 3.29
N ASP A 301 16.48 -0.49 2.13
CA ASP A 301 15.54 0.42 1.50
C ASP A 301 14.25 -0.34 1.22
N GLY A 302 13.19 0.16 1.79
CA GLY A 302 11.85 -0.34 1.58
C GLY A 302 11.03 0.66 0.75
N CYS A 303 9.77 0.89 1.15
CA CYS A 303 8.85 1.74 0.44
C CYS A 303 9.03 3.23 0.82
N PRO A 304 9.10 4.17 -0.14
CA PRO A 304 9.03 5.60 0.16
C PRO A 304 7.63 6.01 0.68
N PRO A 305 7.45 7.25 1.21
CA PRO A 305 6.13 7.72 1.60
C PRO A 305 5.20 7.86 0.39
N CYS A 306 3.92 7.47 0.54
CA CYS A 306 2.88 7.76 -0.45
C CYS A 306 2.45 9.22 -0.31
N THR A 307 2.82 10.05 -1.28
CA THR A 307 2.54 11.49 -1.25
C THR A 307 1.65 11.88 -2.43
N ASN A 308 0.45 12.33 -2.11
CA ASN A 308 -0.53 12.77 -3.09
C ASN A 308 -0.21 14.16 -3.64
N ASP A 309 -0.31 14.31 -4.96
CA ASP A 309 -0.23 15.60 -5.65
C ASP A 309 -1.47 16.46 -5.35
N VAL A 310 -1.30 17.77 -5.19
CA VAL A 310 -2.39 18.69 -4.83
C VAL A 310 -3.48 18.72 -5.92
N THR A 311 -3.08 18.84 -7.18
CA THR A 311 -4.02 18.95 -8.32
C THR A 311 -4.79 17.64 -8.52
N MET A 312 -4.09 16.50 -8.44
CA MET A 312 -4.74 15.19 -8.54
C MET A 312 -5.69 14.93 -7.37
N THR A 313 -5.31 15.38 -6.16
CA THR A 313 -6.18 15.30 -4.97
C THR A 313 -7.45 16.12 -5.15
N GLU A 314 -7.38 17.32 -5.73
CA GLU A 314 -8.56 18.14 -6.01
C GLU A 314 -9.51 17.46 -7.01
N ILE A 315 -8.98 16.79 -8.04
CA ILE A 315 -9.78 16.03 -9.01
C ILE A 315 -10.51 14.89 -8.30
N VAL A 316 -9.80 14.09 -7.50
CA VAL A 316 -10.38 12.98 -6.75
C VAL A 316 -11.38 13.47 -5.71
N HIS A 317 -11.10 14.57 -5.03
CA HIS A 317 -12.01 15.17 -4.05
C HIS A 317 -13.36 15.57 -4.70
N ARG A 318 -13.34 16.27 -5.85
CA ARG A 318 -14.56 16.61 -6.58
C ARG A 318 -15.33 15.37 -7.05
N ALA A 319 -14.63 14.34 -7.49
CA ALA A 319 -15.21 13.05 -7.85
C ALA A 319 -15.88 12.39 -6.64
N ALA A 320 -15.23 12.35 -5.49
CA ALA A 320 -15.75 11.80 -4.24
C ALA A 320 -16.99 12.56 -3.76
N VAL A 321 -16.94 13.89 -3.75
CA VAL A 321 -18.09 14.75 -3.39
C VAL A 321 -19.29 14.48 -4.30
N SER A 322 -19.05 14.29 -5.61
CA SER A 322 -20.11 13.97 -6.57
C SER A 322 -20.69 12.56 -6.39
N SER A 323 -19.95 11.65 -5.76
CA SER A 323 -20.38 10.26 -5.53
C SER A 323 -21.11 10.09 -4.20
N VAL A 324 -20.55 10.60 -3.10
CA VAL A 324 -21.07 10.36 -1.74
C VAL A 324 -21.62 11.62 -1.04
N GLY A 325 -21.35 12.81 -1.59
CA GLY A 325 -21.69 14.10 -0.98
C GLY A 325 -20.62 14.62 -0.03
N GLU A 326 -20.49 15.96 0.07
CA GLU A 326 -19.43 16.69 0.78
C GLU A 326 -19.20 16.19 2.22
N LYS A 327 -20.28 15.96 2.98
CA LYS A 327 -20.20 15.54 4.39
C LYS A 327 -19.55 14.17 4.64
N TYR A 328 -19.40 13.36 3.59
CA TYR A 328 -18.82 12.03 3.65
C TYR A 328 -17.39 11.98 3.10
N VAL A 329 -16.86 13.12 2.59
CA VAL A 329 -15.48 13.23 2.13
C VAL A 329 -14.63 13.85 3.23
N ASP A 330 -13.55 13.19 3.59
CA ASP A 330 -12.65 13.57 4.68
C ASP A 330 -11.26 13.89 4.13
N GLY A 331 -10.75 15.06 4.46
CA GLY A 331 -9.39 15.52 4.14
C GLY A 331 -8.52 15.73 5.39
N SER A 332 -9.00 15.27 6.57
CA SER A 332 -8.31 15.44 7.85
C SER A 332 -7.08 14.52 7.99
N GLU A 333 -6.38 14.64 9.12
CA GLU A 333 -5.26 13.77 9.46
C GLU A 333 -5.69 12.32 9.74
N GLU A 334 -6.98 12.05 9.95
CA GLU A 334 -7.52 10.69 10.12
C GLU A 334 -7.35 9.82 8.86
N VAL A 335 -7.13 10.44 7.69
CA VAL A 335 -6.82 9.75 6.44
C VAL A 335 -5.39 9.21 6.42
N MET A 336 -4.49 9.73 7.28
CA MET A 336 -3.10 9.31 7.33
C MET A 336 -2.93 8.01 8.12
N THR A 337 -2.01 7.17 7.67
CA THR A 337 -1.64 5.93 8.36
C THR A 337 -0.13 5.75 8.43
N THR A 338 0.36 5.13 9.49
CA THR A 338 1.75 4.65 9.59
C THR A 338 1.98 3.34 8.83
N GLY A 339 0.94 2.77 8.21
CA GLY A 339 1.09 1.75 7.18
C GLY A 339 1.88 2.29 5.99
N SER A 340 2.35 1.41 5.15
CA SER A 340 3.06 1.72 3.90
C SER A 340 2.39 1.01 2.75
N ASP A 341 2.51 1.56 1.55
CA ASP A 341 2.02 0.96 0.31
C ASP A 341 2.98 1.30 -0.82
N ASP A 342 3.35 0.33 -1.63
CA ASP A 342 4.29 0.53 -2.72
C ASP A 342 3.70 1.28 -3.93
N MET A 343 2.41 1.70 -3.86
CA MET A 343 1.82 2.75 -4.69
C MET A 343 2.72 4.00 -4.74
N ALA A 344 3.50 4.23 -3.68
CA ALA A 344 4.48 5.30 -3.58
C ALA A 344 5.48 5.34 -4.76
N TYR A 345 5.87 4.19 -5.29
CA TYR A 345 6.78 4.15 -6.45
C TYR A 345 6.13 4.72 -7.71
N PHE A 346 4.83 4.49 -7.91
CA PHE A 346 4.10 5.10 -9.02
C PHE A 346 3.91 6.60 -8.82
N LEU A 347 3.56 7.04 -7.59
CA LEU A 347 3.40 8.45 -7.25
C LEU A 347 4.70 9.26 -7.39
N ASN A 348 5.85 8.60 -7.28
CA ASN A 348 7.16 9.23 -7.51
C ASN A 348 7.51 9.40 -9.00
N THR A 349 6.73 8.82 -9.92
CA THR A 349 6.99 8.91 -11.37
C THR A 349 6.12 9.95 -12.06
N VAL A 350 4.88 10.12 -11.62
CA VAL A 350 3.90 11.06 -12.17
C VAL A 350 3.03 11.63 -11.04
N PRO A 351 2.42 12.80 -11.21
CA PRO A 351 1.43 13.31 -10.26
C PRO A 351 0.30 12.30 -10.04
N GLY A 352 -0.08 12.06 -8.80
CA GLY A 352 -1.12 11.08 -8.53
C GLY A 352 -1.86 11.31 -7.21
N CYS A 353 -2.92 10.54 -7.00
CA CYS A 353 -3.68 10.51 -5.76
C CYS A 353 -4.01 9.08 -5.36
N TYR A 354 -3.66 8.72 -4.13
CA TYR A 354 -4.08 7.49 -3.48
C TYR A 354 -5.09 7.85 -2.40
N PHE A 355 -6.33 7.41 -2.56
CA PHE A 355 -7.41 7.73 -1.65
C PHE A 355 -7.95 6.48 -0.96
N ILE A 356 -8.70 6.65 0.13
CA ILE A 356 -9.28 5.55 0.88
C ILE A 356 -10.80 5.54 0.80
N VAL A 357 -11.37 4.33 0.79
CA VAL A 357 -12.82 4.11 0.85
C VAL A 357 -13.13 3.29 2.10
N GLY A 358 -14.00 3.81 2.93
CA GLY A 358 -14.42 3.15 4.15
C GLY A 358 -15.27 1.91 3.86
N ALA A 359 -14.87 0.80 4.48
CA ALA A 359 -15.52 -0.50 4.32
C ALA A 359 -15.87 -1.15 5.67
N HIS A 360 -15.85 -0.37 6.77
CA HIS A 360 -16.22 -0.84 8.10
C HIS A 360 -17.72 -0.99 8.23
N ASN A 361 -18.17 -2.19 8.60
CA ASN A 361 -19.55 -2.46 8.97
C ASN A 361 -19.62 -3.57 10.02
N GLU A 362 -19.86 -3.20 11.26
CA GLU A 362 -19.88 -4.15 12.38
C GLU A 362 -21.03 -5.15 12.26
N GLU A 363 -22.18 -4.76 11.73
CA GLU A 363 -23.36 -5.62 11.57
C GLU A 363 -23.12 -6.75 10.55
N LYS A 364 -22.33 -6.49 9.49
CA LYS A 364 -21.90 -7.47 8.49
C LYS A 364 -20.59 -8.18 8.84
N GLY A 365 -19.99 -7.92 10.02
CA GLY A 365 -18.75 -8.54 10.47
C GLY A 365 -17.47 -7.91 9.89
N ALA A 366 -17.57 -6.87 9.06
CA ALA A 366 -16.43 -6.11 8.53
C ALA A 366 -15.90 -5.13 9.58
N LYS A 367 -15.23 -5.64 10.61
CA LYS A 367 -14.77 -4.88 11.80
C LYS A 367 -13.35 -5.19 12.25
N TYR A 368 -12.75 -6.23 11.72
CA TYR A 368 -11.39 -6.60 12.07
C TYR A 368 -10.39 -5.80 11.22
N PRO A 369 -9.23 -5.43 11.80
CA PRO A 369 -8.22 -4.65 11.08
C PRO A 369 -7.60 -5.47 9.94
N HIS A 370 -6.91 -4.78 9.05
CA HIS A 370 -6.09 -5.40 8.01
C HIS A 370 -5.11 -6.41 8.61
N HIS A 371 -4.80 -7.46 7.86
CA HIS A 371 -3.92 -8.58 8.24
C HIS A 371 -4.44 -9.44 9.40
N HIS A 372 -5.68 -9.24 9.84
CA HIS A 372 -6.29 -10.11 10.86
C HIS A 372 -6.91 -11.35 10.19
N PRO A 373 -6.83 -12.55 10.80
CA PRO A 373 -7.42 -13.78 10.23
C PRO A 373 -8.95 -13.75 10.01
N ARG A 374 -9.61 -12.76 10.61
CA ARG A 374 -11.05 -12.49 10.43
C ARG A 374 -11.31 -11.16 9.71
N PHE A 375 -10.32 -10.65 8.97
CA PHE A 375 -10.51 -9.47 8.14
C PHE A 375 -11.65 -9.67 7.15
N SER A 376 -12.43 -8.64 6.92
CA SER A 376 -13.43 -8.56 5.86
C SER A 376 -13.71 -7.08 5.54
N VAL A 377 -14.27 -6.83 4.39
CA VAL A 377 -14.77 -5.52 3.95
C VAL A 377 -16.26 -5.64 3.62
N ASP A 378 -17.02 -4.58 3.89
CA ASP A 378 -18.38 -4.51 3.37
C ASP A 378 -18.34 -4.22 1.88
N GLU A 379 -18.91 -5.10 1.09
CA GLU A 379 -18.92 -5.03 -0.38
C GLU A 379 -19.69 -3.80 -0.90
N ASP A 380 -20.57 -3.18 -0.10
CA ASP A 380 -21.25 -1.92 -0.43
C ASP A 380 -20.26 -0.72 -0.56
N ALA A 381 -19.01 -0.87 -0.13
CA ALA A 381 -17.94 0.10 -0.37
C ALA A 381 -17.44 0.09 -1.83
N MET A 382 -17.57 -1.05 -2.52
CA MET A 382 -16.97 -1.23 -3.85
C MET A 382 -17.62 -0.33 -4.93
N PRO A 383 -18.95 -0.17 -5.00
CA PRO A 383 -19.60 0.77 -5.92
C PRO A 383 -19.09 2.21 -5.76
N ILE A 384 -18.81 2.64 -4.53
CA ILE A 384 -18.26 3.98 -4.25
C ILE A 384 -16.87 4.12 -4.91
N GLY A 385 -16.02 3.11 -4.74
CA GLY A 385 -14.70 3.08 -5.38
C GLY A 385 -14.78 3.17 -6.90
N VAL A 386 -15.71 2.42 -7.52
CA VAL A 386 -15.95 2.46 -8.98
C VAL A 386 -16.38 3.85 -9.43
N GLU A 387 -17.36 4.46 -8.76
CA GLU A 387 -17.83 5.80 -9.11
C GLU A 387 -16.71 6.84 -9.01
N VAL A 388 -15.98 6.88 -7.90
CA VAL A 388 -14.92 7.88 -7.68
C VAL A 388 -13.81 7.74 -8.71
N LEU A 389 -13.31 6.52 -8.97
CA LEU A 389 -12.26 6.28 -9.97
C LEU A 389 -12.72 6.67 -11.37
N THR A 390 -13.94 6.28 -11.74
CA THR A 390 -14.49 6.59 -13.09
C THR A 390 -14.64 8.08 -13.30
N ARG A 391 -15.22 8.81 -12.31
CA ARG A 391 -15.41 10.27 -12.39
C ARG A 391 -14.07 11.00 -12.44
N ALA A 392 -13.12 10.61 -11.59
CA ALA A 392 -11.80 11.22 -11.53
C ALA A 392 -11.02 10.99 -12.84
N ALA A 393 -11.08 9.80 -13.42
CA ALA A 393 -10.45 9.52 -14.72
C ALA A 393 -11.02 10.36 -15.84
N ILE A 394 -12.36 10.45 -15.96
CA ILE A 394 -13.03 11.28 -16.97
C ILE A 394 -12.68 12.77 -16.77
N GLU A 395 -12.63 13.25 -15.53
CA GLU A 395 -12.31 14.64 -15.23
C GLU A 395 -10.87 14.99 -15.59
N PHE A 396 -9.91 14.12 -15.26
CA PHE A 396 -8.49 14.30 -15.59
C PHE A 396 -8.25 14.42 -17.12
N LEU A 397 -9.02 13.68 -17.91
CA LEU A 397 -8.86 13.63 -19.36
C LEU A 397 -9.47 14.84 -20.08
N LYS A 398 -10.29 15.66 -19.42
CA LYS A 398 -10.84 16.90 -19.99
C LYS A 398 -9.77 18.01 -20.02
#